data_5786c92708b7688eca5c202c0d436b02
#
_entry.id   5786c92708b7688eca5c202c0d436b02
#
_cell.length_a   1.000
_cell.length_b   1.000
_cell.length_c   1.000
_cell.angle_alpha   90.00
_cell.angle_beta   90.00
_cell.angle_gamma   90.00
#
_symmetry.space_group_name_H-M   'P 1'
#
loop_
_entity.id
_entity.type
_entity.pdbx_description
1 polymer ?
#
loop_
_entity_poly.entity_id
_entity_poly.type
_entity_poly.pdbx_seq_one_letter_code
_entity_poly.pdbx_strand_id
1 'polypeptide(L)'
;MTRGLDCRGLACPAPVLKTRELLAEEHPDFIKVTVDNEAAKQNVLRFLESRNFEVNIEAEGAEFHLTGQRGAQGVVPETTVTEEAETEKKNIMIMVATDRMGYGDDKLGSKLMVNFIKTLKEMGDELWRLVFVNNGVKLTIEDSEVLPALKELEGEGIQILVCGTCLNYFNLLDKKQVGETTNMLDIVTAM
;
A
#
# COMPACT_ATOMS: atom_id res chain seq x y z
N MET A 1 8.94 27.77 -3.76
CA MET A 1 9.23 27.71 -2.31
C MET A 1 9.73 26.31 -1.98
N THR A 2 10.79 26.19 -1.17
CA THR A 2 11.27 24.86 -0.73
C THR A 2 10.39 24.36 0.41
N ARG A 3 9.85 23.14 0.29
CA ARG A 3 9.09 22.48 1.35
C ARG A 3 9.92 21.38 1.99
N GLY A 4 9.95 21.36 3.33
CA GLY A 4 10.69 20.37 4.12
C GLY A 4 9.76 19.36 4.75
N LEU A 5 10.10 18.07 4.64
CA LEU A 5 9.38 16.95 5.22
C LEU A 5 10.32 16.12 6.09
N ASP A 6 10.00 16.00 7.37
CA ASP A 6 10.73 15.11 8.30
C ASP A 6 10.03 13.75 8.36
N CYS A 7 10.72 12.72 7.88
CA CYS A 7 10.25 11.34 7.83
C CYS A 7 11.11 10.40 8.70
N ARG A 8 11.90 10.94 9.63
CA ARG A 8 12.71 10.12 10.56
C ARG A 8 11.81 9.31 11.48
N GLY A 9 12.24 8.12 11.83
CA GLY A 9 11.47 7.19 12.67
C GLY A 9 10.24 6.57 12.01
N LEU A 10 9.96 6.89 10.75
CA LEU A 10 8.82 6.34 10.05
C LEU A 10 9.16 5.00 9.38
N ALA A 11 8.29 4.01 9.59
CA ALA A 11 8.39 2.73 8.90
C ALA A 11 7.84 2.83 7.45
N CYS A 12 8.39 1.98 6.56
CA CYS A 12 7.84 1.81 5.20
C CYS A 12 6.35 1.39 5.29
N PRO A 13 5.46 1.98 4.44
CA PRO A 13 5.71 2.91 3.34
C PRO A 13 5.56 4.41 3.68
N ALA A 14 5.39 4.76 4.96
CA ALA A 14 5.00 6.11 5.40
C ALA A 14 5.86 7.27 4.83
N PRO A 15 7.22 7.18 4.70
CA PRO A 15 7.98 8.26 4.09
C PRO A 15 7.56 8.58 2.66
N VAL A 16 7.30 7.55 1.85
CA VAL A 16 6.86 7.73 0.45
C VAL A 16 5.45 8.30 0.38
N LEU A 17 4.53 7.80 1.21
CA LEU A 17 3.14 8.28 1.24
C LEU A 17 3.06 9.77 1.61
N LYS A 18 3.77 10.19 2.66
CA LYS A 18 3.85 11.61 3.05
C LYS A 18 4.48 12.49 1.97
N THR A 19 5.51 11.98 1.28
CA THR A 19 6.11 12.70 0.15
C THR A 19 5.09 12.86 -0.98
N ARG A 20 4.32 11.81 -1.28
CA ARG A 20 3.25 11.85 -2.29
C ARG A 20 2.16 12.86 -1.93
N GLU A 21 1.67 12.83 -0.70
CA GLU A 21 0.66 13.78 -0.19
C GLU A 21 1.12 15.22 -0.37
N LEU A 22 2.34 15.54 0.08
CA LEU A 22 2.90 16.89 -0.05
C LEU A 22 3.01 17.32 -1.53
N LEU A 23 3.43 16.42 -2.43
CA LEU A 23 3.51 16.74 -3.86
C LEU A 23 2.14 16.95 -4.50
N ALA A 24 1.11 16.24 -4.04
CA ALA A 24 -0.25 16.36 -4.54
C ALA A 24 -0.96 17.63 -4.05
N GLU A 25 -0.72 18.04 -2.80
CA GLU A 25 -1.37 19.20 -2.20
C GLU A 25 -0.72 20.53 -2.61
N GLU A 26 0.61 20.58 -2.65
CA GLU A 26 1.34 21.85 -2.75
C GLU A 26 2.05 22.04 -4.09
N HIS A 27 2.19 20.99 -4.92
CA HIS A 27 2.90 21.04 -6.21
C HIS A 27 4.24 21.80 -6.18
N PRO A 28 5.13 21.56 -5.19
CA PRO A 28 6.34 22.35 -5.01
C PRO A 28 7.36 22.11 -6.14
N ASP A 29 8.12 23.15 -6.50
CA ASP A 29 9.26 23.02 -7.42
C ASP A 29 10.49 22.45 -6.72
N PHE A 30 10.59 22.65 -5.39
CA PHE A 30 11.68 22.18 -4.55
C PHE A 30 11.12 21.48 -3.32
N ILE A 31 11.63 20.28 -3.03
CA ILE A 31 11.28 19.50 -1.84
C ILE A 31 12.54 19.03 -1.13
N LYS A 32 12.54 19.07 0.20
CA LYS A 32 13.57 18.45 1.04
C LYS A 32 12.93 17.39 1.92
N VAL A 33 13.36 16.13 1.80
CA VAL A 33 12.88 15.01 2.63
C VAL A 33 14.03 14.49 3.47
N THR A 34 13.83 14.41 4.79
CA THR A 34 14.81 13.83 5.72
C THR A 34 14.34 12.46 6.18
N VAL A 35 15.21 11.45 6.06
CA VAL A 35 14.99 10.08 6.51
C VAL A 35 16.20 9.56 7.28
N ASP A 36 16.05 8.51 8.09
CA ASP A 36 17.07 7.97 8.99
C ASP A 36 17.48 6.53 8.68
N ASN A 37 17.15 6.02 7.51
CA ASN A 37 17.58 4.69 7.10
C ASN A 37 17.70 4.56 5.57
N GLU A 38 18.56 3.63 5.16
CA GLU A 38 18.90 3.40 3.76
C GLU A 38 17.70 3.00 2.89
N ALA A 39 16.79 2.17 3.43
CA ALA A 39 15.62 1.71 2.69
C ALA A 39 14.64 2.86 2.40
N ALA A 40 14.40 3.73 3.39
CA ALA A 40 13.57 4.91 3.21
C ALA A 40 14.20 5.88 2.19
N LYS A 41 15.54 6.09 2.27
CA LYS A 41 16.29 6.90 1.30
C LYS A 41 16.04 6.42 -0.14
N GLN A 42 16.27 5.12 -0.39
CA GLN A 42 16.12 4.55 -1.73
C GLN A 42 14.67 4.63 -2.24
N ASN A 43 13.71 4.39 -1.37
CA ASN A 43 12.28 4.44 -1.75
C ASN A 43 11.82 5.87 -2.07
N VAL A 44 12.19 6.86 -1.26
CA VAL A 44 11.88 8.27 -1.50
C VAL A 44 12.61 8.79 -2.74
N LEU A 45 13.90 8.44 -2.93
CA LEU A 45 14.65 8.77 -4.14
C LEU A 45 13.93 8.30 -5.39
N ARG A 46 13.65 7.00 -5.47
CA ARG A 46 12.97 6.39 -6.62
C ARG A 46 11.60 7.01 -6.88
N PHE A 47 10.88 7.33 -5.81
CA PHE A 47 9.57 7.99 -5.93
C PHE A 47 9.70 9.40 -6.51
N LEU A 48 10.64 10.22 -6.03
CA LEU A 48 10.87 11.57 -6.54
C LEU A 48 11.34 11.56 -8.00
N GLU A 49 12.27 10.66 -8.36
CA GLU A 49 12.73 10.46 -9.74
C GLU A 49 11.56 10.08 -10.67
N SER A 50 10.66 9.20 -10.23
CA SER A 50 9.45 8.82 -11.00
C SER A 50 8.48 9.99 -11.22
N ARG A 51 8.62 11.06 -10.46
CA ARG A 51 7.84 12.31 -10.57
C ARG A 51 8.62 13.44 -11.24
N ASN A 52 9.71 13.12 -11.95
CA ASN A 52 10.59 14.05 -12.68
C ASN A 52 11.29 15.07 -11.78
N PHE A 53 11.66 14.68 -10.58
CA PHE A 53 12.56 15.46 -9.75
C PHE A 53 14.01 15.01 -9.96
N GLU A 54 14.91 15.96 -10.14
CA GLU A 54 16.34 15.74 -9.99
C GLU A 54 16.66 15.76 -8.51
N VAL A 55 17.24 14.68 -7.97
CA VAL A 55 17.42 14.52 -6.53
C VAL A 55 18.89 14.55 -6.18
N ASN A 56 19.27 15.46 -5.29
CA ASN A 56 20.57 15.45 -4.61
C ASN A 56 20.41 14.85 -3.22
N ILE A 57 21.41 14.03 -2.79
CA ILE A 57 21.39 13.36 -1.49
C ILE A 57 22.61 13.78 -0.70
N GLU A 58 22.38 14.29 0.50
CA GLU A 58 23.40 14.58 1.49
C GLU A 58 23.24 13.65 2.68
N ALA A 59 24.33 13.03 3.13
CA ALA A 59 24.33 12.17 4.31
C ALA A 59 24.95 12.92 5.49
N GLU A 60 24.26 12.94 6.62
CA GLU A 60 24.77 13.52 7.87
C GLU A 60 24.63 12.48 9.00
N GLY A 61 25.71 11.78 9.28
CA GLY A 61 25.69 10.66 10.24
C GLY A 61 24.80 9.52 9.78
N ALA A 62 23.72 9.25 10.50
CA ALA A 62 22.72 8.23 10.16
C ALA A 62 21.53 8.79 9.37
N GLU A 63 21.52 10.09 9.11
CA GLU A 63 20.41 10.75 8.41
C GLU A 63 20.76 11.03 6.96
N PHE A 64 19.73 11.02 6.11
CA PHE A 64 19.81 11.34 4.69
C PHE A 64 18.86 12.49 4.36
N HIS A 65 19.40 13.50 3.73
CA HIS A 65 18.63 14.65 3.24
C HIS A 65 18.54 14.56 1.73
N LEU A 66 17.32 14.28 1.24
CA LEU A 66 17.03 14.25 -0.19
C LEU A 66 16.45 15.60 -0.60
N THR A 67 17.16 16.32 -1.45
CA THR A 67 16.68 17.58 -2.01
C THR A 67 16.31 17.34 -3.46
N GLY A 68 15.02 17.41 -3.76
CA GLY A 68 14.47 17.26 -5.10
C GLY A 68 14.17 18.63 -5.71
N GLN A 69 14.61 18.85 -6.94
CA GLN A 69 14.22 19.97 -7.79
C GLN A 69 13.44 19.43 -8.98
N ARG A 70 12.29 20.01 -9.27
CA ARG A 70 11.51 19.63 -10.45
C ARG A 70 12.31 19.97 -11.72
N GLY A 71 12.59 18.97 -12.56
CA GLY A 71 13.36 19.16 -13.79
C GLY A 71 12.67 20.16 -14.74
N ALA A 72 13.50 21.00 -15.39
CA ALA A 72 13.03 22.04 -16.31
C ALA A 72 12.50 21.47 -17.65
N GLN A 73 12.56 20.18 -17.89
CA GLN A 73 12.08 19.57 -19.14
C GLN A 73 10.81 18.75 -18.92
N GLY A 74 9.79 19.30 -19.51
CA GLY A 74 8.62 18.56 -19.94
C GLY A 74 7.70 18.23 -18.76
N VAL A 75 6.63 18.94 -18.74
CA VAL A 75 5.36 18.27 -18.63
C VAL A 75 5.59 16.86 -19.17
N VAL A 76 5.85 15.82 -18.28
CA VAL A 76 5.34 14.51 -18.64
C VAL A 76 3.96 14.88 -19.12
N PRO A 77 3.54 14.50 -20.30
CA PRO A 77 2.14 14.66 -20.57
C PRO A 77 1.50 14.07 -19.29
N GLU A 78 0.93 14.86 -18.40
CA GLU A 78 -0.39 14.47 -18.03
C GLU A 78 -0.82 13.81 -19.31
N THR A 79 -0.87 12.49 -19.32
CA THR A 79 -1.65 11.87 -20.33
C THR A 79 -2.92 12.66 -20.18
N THR A 80 -3.03 13.69 -21.01
CA THR A 80 -4.31 14.23 -21.34
C THR A 80 -4.99 12.99 -21.81
N VAL A 81 -5.58 12.33 -20.86
CA VAL A 81 -6.71 11.48 -21.08
C VAL A 81 -7.64 12.48 -21.72
N THR A 82 -7.52 12.59 -23.05
CA THR A 82 -8.59 13.09 -23.86
C THR A 82 -9.79 12.38 -23.26
N GLU A 83 -10.62 13.16 -22.57
CA GLU A 83 -11.97 12.75 -22.23
C GLU A 83 -12.55 12.16 -23.51
N GLU A 84 -12.53 10.83 -23.59
CA GLU A 84 -13.22 9.96 -24.53
C GLU A 84 -12.56 8.58 -24.68
N ALA A 85 -11.63 8.19 -23.79
CA ALA A 85 -11.43 6.78 -23.51
C ALA A 85 -12.21 6.51 -22.21
N GLU A 86 -13.34 5.82 -22.33
CA GLU A 86 -13.91 5.07 -21.22
C GLU A 86 -12.76 4.24 -20.64
N THR A 87 -12.14 4.72 -19.57
CA THR A 87 -11.16 3.93 -18.83
C THR A 87 -11.97 2.80 -18.24
N GLU A 88 -11.91 1.63 -18.88
CA GLU A 88 -12.47 0.42 -18.28
C GLU A 88 -11.92 0.35 -16.87
N LYS A 89 -12.79 0.55 -15.88
CA LYS A 89 -12.44 0.50 -14.46
C LYS A 89 -11.86 -0.89 -14.22
N LYS A 90 -10.56 -0.97 -13.94
CA LYS A 90 -9.91 -2.23 -13.67
C LYS A 90 -10.40 -2.76 -12.32
N ASN A 91 -11.14 -3.85 -12.34
CA ASN A 91 -11.56 -4.53 -11.13
C ASN A 91 -10.45 -5.49 -10.70
N ILE A 92 -9.57 -5.05 -9.81
CA ILE A 92 -8.46 -5.86 -9.30
C ILE A 92 -8.94 -6.64 -8.08
N MET A 93 -8.86 -7.97 -8.17
CA MET A 93 -9.07 -8.88 -7.05
C MET A 93 -7.72 -9.36 -6.52
N ILE A 94 -7.56 -9.35 -5.20
CA ILE A 94 -6.35 -9.83 -4.54
C ILE A 94 -6.69 -11.05 -3.69
N MET A 95 -6.01 -12.18 -3.95
CA MET A 95 -6.12 -13.40 -3.13
C MET A 95 -4.97 -13.46 -2.12
N VAL A 96 -5.31 -13.50 -0.84
CA VAL A 96 -4.38 -13.59 0.28
C VAL A 96 -4.44 -15.01 0.84
N ALA A 97 -3.45 -15.84 0.47
CA ALA A 97 -3.43 -17.26 0.83
C ALA A 97 -2.58 -17.57 2.08
N THR A 98 -1.94 -16.57 2.67
CA THR A 98 -1.02 -16.73 3.80
C THR A 98 -1.08 -15.53 4.73
N ASP A 99 -0.69 -15.71 5.98
CA ASP A 99 -0.55 -14.67 7.01
C ASP A 99 0.81 -13.95 6.97
N ARG A 100 1.66 -14.31 6.01
CA ARG A 100 3.00 -13.74 5.81
C ARG A 100 3.34 -13.69 4.31
N MET A 101 4.27 -12.84 3.93
CA MET A 101 4.71 -12.69 2.55
C MET A 101 6.06 -13.35 2.36
N GLY A 102 6.11 -14.37 1.47
CA GLY A 102 7.32 -15.13 1.13
C GLY A 102 7.70 -16.23 2.12
N TYR A 103 8.79 -16.97 1.80
CA TYR A 103 9.30 -18.12 2.54
C TYR A 103 10.69 -17.88 3.19
N GLY A 104 11.11 -16.63 3.31
CA GLY A 104 12.37 -16.27 3.96
C GLY A 104 12.26 -16.27 5.49
N ASP A 105 12.44 -15.13 6.10
CA ASP A 105 12.24 -14.94 7.54
C ASP A 105 10.76 -14.69 7.87
N ASP A 106 10.20 -15.46 8.80
CA ASP A 106 8.77 -15.40 9.16
C ASP A 106 8.39 -14.06 9.80
N LYS A 107 9.28 -13.44 10.60
CA LYS A 107 9.00 -12.13 11.21
C LYS A 107 8.98 -11.02 10.18
N LEU A 108 9.92 -11.10 9.23
CA LEU A 108 9.94 -10.17 8.09
C LEU A 108 8.70 -10.38 7.23
N GLY A 109 8.36 -11.62 6.91
CA GLY A 109 7.18 -11.96 6.11
C GLY A 109 5.87 -11.45 6.70
N SER A 110 5.70 -11.57 8.03
CA SER A 110 4.53 -11.04 8.75
C SER A 110 4.48 -9.51 8.68
N LYS A 111 5.60 -8.81 8.90
CA LYS A 111 5.67 -7.35 8.76
C LYS A 111 5.36 -6.88 7.34
N LEU A 112 5.86 -7.59 6.33
CA LEU A 112 5.57 -7.28 4.93
C LEU A 112 4.09 -7.45 4.62
N MET A 113 3.45 -8.51 5.13
CA MET A 113 2.02 -8.73 4.95
C MET A 113 1.18 -7.62 5.62
N VAL A 114 1.54 -7.22 6.83
CA VAL A 114 0.88 -6.11 7.53
C VAL A 114 0.99 -4.81 6.72
N ASN A 115 2.18 -4.48 6.25
CA ASN A 115 2.39 -3.28 5.43
C ASN A 115 1.63 -3.36 4.10
N PHE A 116 1.64 -4.53 3.44
CA PHE A 116 0.89 -4.76 2.21
C PHE A 116 -0.59 -4.47 2.40
N ILE A 117 -1.24 -5.09 3.40
CA ILE A 117 -2.67 -4.89 3.66
C ILE A 117 -2.97 -3.41 3.98
N LYS A 118 -2.16 -2.77 4.84
CA LYS A 118 -2.35 -1.35 5.20
C LYS A 118 -2.15 -0.38 4.01
N THR A 119 -1.43 -0.82 2.97
CA THR A 119 -1.17 0.01 1.78
C THR A 119 -2.22 -0.21 0.67
N LEU A 120 -3.07 -1.24 0.77
CA LEU A 120 -4.06 -1.55 -0.28
C LEU A 120 -5.04 -0.41 -0.56
N LYS A 121 -5.37 0.41 0.43
CA LYS A 121 -6.21 1.60 0.25
C LYS A 121 -5.67 2.59 -0.79
N GLU A 122 -4.36 2.56 -1.05
CA GLU A 122 -3.73 3.42 -2.07
C GLU A 122 -4.07 3.01 -3.51
N MET A 123 -4.71 1.86 -3.70
CA MET A 123 -5.23 1.43 -4.99
C MET A 123 -6.55 2.13 -5.36
N GLY A 124 -7.21 2.73 -4.37
CA GLY A 124 -8.48 3.43 -4.59
C GLY A 124 -9.52 2.52 -5.27
N ASP A 125 -10.22 3.08 -6.23
CA ASP A 125 -11.32 2.43 -6.95
C ASP A 125 -10.93 1.24 -7.82
N GLU A 126 -9.63 1.00 -8.05
CA GLU A 126 -9.16 -0.18 -8.79
C GLU A 126 -9.23 -1.46 -7.94
N LEU A 127 -9.13 -1.34 -6.62
CA LEU A 127 -9.28 -2.48 -5.72
C LEU A 127 -10.77 -2.83 -5.59
N TRP A 128 -11.16 -3.97 -6.13
CA TRP A 128 -12.55 -4.40 -6.11
C TRP A 128 -12.85 -5.40 -5.01
N ARG A 129 -11.94 -6.35 -4.78
CA ARG A 129 -12.21 -7.48 -3.89
C ARG A 129 -10.95 -8.03 -3.24
N LEU A 130 -11.08 -8.46 -1.97
CA LEU A 130 -10.08 -9.24 -1.25
C LEU A 130 -10.63 -10.63 -0.96
N VAL A 131 -9.83 -11.67 -1.19
CA VAL A 131 -10.20 -13.06 -0.92
C VAL A 131 -9.18 -13.69 0.02
N PHE A 132 -9.60 -14.11 1.20
CA PHE A 132 -8.75 -14.73 2.20
C PHE A 132 -8.96 -16.26 2.23
N VAL A 133 -7.89 -17.02 1.98
CA VAL A 133 -7.89 -18.49 2.01
C VAL A 133 -6.71 -19.01 2.82
N ASN A 134 -6.75 -20.28 3.22
CA ASN A 134 -5.70 -20.92 4.00
C ASN A 134 -5.29 -20.07 5.21
N ASN A 135 -4.00 -19.87 5.49
CA ASN A 135 -3.52 -19.04 6.60
C ASN A 135 -3.94 -17.57 6.49
N GLY A 136 -4.28 -17.07 5.30
CA GLY A 136 -4.78 -15.73 5.11
C GLY A 136 -6.02 -15.41 5.95
N VAL A 137 -6.89 -16.41 6.23
CA VAL A 137 -8.09 -16.19 7.07
C VAL A 137 -7.76 -15.71 8.49
N LYS A 138 -6.53 -15.96 8.97
CA LYS A 138 -6.05 -15.47 10.28
C LYS A 138 -5.89 -13.96 10.35
N LEU A 139 -5.87 -13.30 9.21
CA LEU A 139 -5.82 -11.84 9.14
C LEU A 139 -7.20 -11.19 9.37
N THR A 140 -8.28 -11.96 9.27
CA THR A 140 -9.67 -11.47 9.36
C THR A 140 -10.33 -11.69 10.73
N ILE A 141 -9.58 -12.25 11.70
CA ILE A 141 -10.10 -12.59 13.03
C ILE A 141 -9.81 -11.50 14.07
N GLU A 142 -10.40 -11.64 15.26
CA GLU A 142 -10.06 -10.85 16.44
C GLU A 142 -8.54 -10.90 16.71
N ASP A 143 -7.98 -9.85 17.28
CA ASP A 143 -6.56 -9.68 17.58
C ASP A 143 -5.61 -9.57 16.35
N SER A 144 -6.13 -9.58 15.14
CA SER A 144 -5.33 -9.33 13.94
C SER A 144 -4.87 -7.86 13.86
N GLU A 145 -3.57 -7.65 13.71
CA GLU A 145 -2.98 -6.29 13.57
C GLU A 145 -3.53 -5.51 12.36
N VAL A 146 -4.00 -6.21 11.34
CA VAL A 146 -4.54 -5.59 10.12
C VAL A 146 -6.06 -5.43 10.14
N LEU A 147 -6.73 -5.91 11.18
CA LEU A 147 -8.19 -5.87 11.28
C LEU A 147 -8.77 -4.45 11.12
N PRO A 148 -8.19 -3.39 11.72
CA PRO A 148 -8.67 -2.03 11.49
C PRO A 148 -8.62 -1.61 10.02
N ALA A 149 -7.52 -1.92 9.33
CA ALA A 149 -7.36 -1.59 7.91
C ALA A 149 -8.35 -2.36 7.01
N LEU A 150 -8.61 -3.63 7.33
CA LEU A 150 -9.59 -4.44 6.59
C LEU A 150 -11.02 -3.90 6.79
N LYS A 151 -11.37 -3.47 8.01
CA LYS A 151 -12.69 -2.86 8.29
C LYS A 151 -12.84 -1.50 7.59
N GLU A 152 -11.77 -0.72 7.47
CA GLU A 152 -11.74 0.52 6.70
C GLU A 152 -12.05 0.23 5.22
N LEU A 153 -11.34 -0.72 4.60
CA LEU A 153 -11.55 -1.15 3.21
C LEU A 153 -12.98 -1.69 2.97
N GLU A 154 -13.50 -2.51 3.90
CA GLU A 154 -14.89 -2.99 3.83
C GLU A 154 -15.90 -1.83 3.89
N GLY A 155 -15.66 -0.84 4.74
CA GLY A 155 -16.46 0.38 4.86
C GLY A 155 -16.42 1.27 3.62
N GLU A 156 -15.33 1.23 2.86
CA GLU A 156 -15.17 1.90 1.56
C GLU A 156 -15.83 1.13 0.39
N GLY A 157 -16.43 -0.03 0.67
CA GLY A 157 -17.16 -0.83 -0.31
C GLY A 157 -16.34 -1.94 -0.98
N ILE A 158 -15.11 -2.19 -0.52
CA ILE A 158 -14.33 -3.34 -0.99
C ILE A 158 -14.95 -4.63 -0.46
N GLN A 159 -15.32 -5.52 -1.36
CA GLN A 159 -15.88 -6.81 -0.96
C GLN A 159 -14.77 -7.72 -0.40
N ILE A 160 -14.94 -8.17 0.84
CA ILE A 160 -14.01 -9.09 1.51
C ILE A 160 -14.65 -10.47 1.64
N LEU A 161 -14.04 -11.48 1.02
CA LEU A 161 -14.48 -12.87 1.05
C LEU A 161 -13.51 -13.72 1.89
N VAL A 162 -14.03 -14.50 2.83
CA VAL A 162 -13.23 -15.31 3.74
C VAL A 162 -13.65 -16.78 3.63
N CYS A 163 -12.73 -17.66 3.25
CA CYS A 163 -12.99 -19.07 3.02
C CYS A 163 -13.51 -19.78 4.27
N GLY A 164 -14.77 -20.21 4.25
CA GLY A 164 -15.43 -20.90 5.36
C GLY A 164 -14.78 -22.24 5.70
N THR A 165 -14.34 -23.00 4.69
CA THR A 165 -13.59 -24.25 4.92
C THR A 165 -12.30 -24.02 5.69
N CYS A 166 -11.58 -22.93 5.37
CA CYS A 166 -10.33 -22.58 6.06
C CYS A 166 -10.59 -22.13 7.50
N LEU A 167 -11.60 -21.26 7.70
CA LEU A 167 -12.01 -20.85 9.03
C LEU A 167 -12.40 -22.06 9.92
N ASN A 168 -13.18 -22.98 9.37
CA ASN A 168 -13.58 -24.20 10.08
C ASN A 168 -12.38 -25.08 10.43
N TYR A 169 -11.46 -25.29 9.48
CA TYR A 169 -10.24 -26.10 9.68
C TYR A 169 -9.38 -25.57 10.84
N PHE A 170 -9.27 -24.25 10.97
CA PHE A 170 -8.50 -23.61 12.04
C PHE A 170 -9.32 -23.31 13.30
N ASN A 171 -10.60 -23.69 13.38
CA ASN A 171 -11.52 -23.38 14.48
C ASN A 171 -11.63 -21.85 14.73
N LEU A 172 -11.80 -21.07 13.64
CA LEU A 172 -11.81 -19.60 13.66
C LEU A 172 -13.15 -19.00 13.22
N LEU A 173 -14.18 -19.81 12.96
CA LEU A 173 -15.49 -19.31 12.49
C LEU A 173 -16.07 -18.22 13.42
N ASP A 174 -16.06 -18.48 14.72
CA ASP A 174 -16.62 -17.57 15.74
C ASP A 174 -15.71 -16.34 16.00
N LYS A 175 -14.47 -16.37 15.52
CA LYS A 175 -13.47 -15.30 15.72
C LYS A 175 -13.40 -14.33 14.57
N LYS A 176 -14.03 -14.65 13.43
CA LYS A 176 -14.04 -13.79 12.25
C LYS A 176 -14.71 -12.45 12.56
N GLN A 177 -14.08 -11.34 12.22
CA GLN A 177 -14.51 -9.97 12.53
C GLN A 177 -14.78 -9.10 11.29
N VAL A 178 -14.40 -9.55 10.10
CA VAL A 178 -14.53 -8.80 8.85
C VAL A 178 -14.73 -9.76 7.67
N GLY A 179 -15.43 -9.30 6.66
CA GLY A 179 -15.69 -10.04 5.43
C GLY A 179 -16.84 -11.06 5.53
N GLU A 180 -17.29 -11.52 4.38
CA GLU A 180 -18.32 -12.54 4.22
C GLU A 180 -17.69 -13.93 4.19
N THR A 181 -18.31 -14.89 4.89
CA THR A 181 -17.88 -16.30 4.82
C THR A 181 -18.32 -16.87 3.48
N THR A 182 -17.38 -17.41 2.73
CA THR A 182 -17.58 -17.90 1.36
C THR A 182 -17.10 -19.32 1.15
N ASN A 183 -17.35 -19.87 -0.02
CA ASN A 183 -16.92 -21.18 -0.47
C ASN A 183 -16.09 -21.08 -1.77
N MET A 184 -15.50 -22.20 -2.21
CA MET A 184 -14.63 -22.19 -3.39
C MET A 184 -15.38 -21.85 -4.69
N LEU A 185 -16.67 -22.20 -4.81
CA LEU A 185 -17.45 -21.88 -5.99
C LEU A 185 -17.61 -20.35 -6.11
N ASP A 186 -17.98 -19.68 -5.03
CA ASP A 186 -18.10 -18.23 -5.01
C ASP A 186 -16.77 -17.53 -5.32
N ILE A 187 -15.66 -18.07 -4.79
CA ILE A 187 -14.32 -17.53 -5.06
C ILE A 187 -13.99 -17.61 -6.55
N VAL A 188 -14.22 -18.78 -7.17
CA VAL A 188 -13.89 -18.99 -8.60
C VAL A 188 -14.82 -18.17 -9.50
N THR A 189 -16.10 -18.08 -9.18
CA THR A 189 -17.04 -17.26 -9.98
C THR A 189 -16.88 -15.77 -9.79
N ALA A 190 -16.13 -15.38 -8.76
CA ALA A 190 -15.80 -13.99 -8.46
C ALA A 190 -14.51 -13.51 -9.14
N MET A 191 -13.79 -14.39 -9.82
CA MET A 191 -12.55 -14.08 -10.57
C MET A 191 -12.85 -13.51 -11.94
#